data_e1c75427fefcfbedffb9ea108396a0d8
#
_entry.id   e1c75427fefcfbedffb9ea108396a0d8
#
_cell.length_a   1.000
_cell.length_b   1.000
_cell.length_c   1.000
_cell.angle_alpha   90.00
_cell.angle_beta   90.00
_cell.angle_gamma   90.00
#
_symmetry.space_group_name_H-M   'P 1'
#
loop_
_entity.id
_entity.type
_entity.pdbx_description
1 polymer ?
#
loop_
_entity_poly.entity_id
_entity_poly.type
_entity_poly.pdbx_seq_one_letter_code
_entity_poly.pdbx_strand_id
1 'polypeptide(L)'
;MSKKSRKRVFLTFLTMIATAAIVLTFFSGLLDRTGLASTLHTLSSNLLNGQENPDKGASLDKGAGKSNLNLAKTSQSQVDANQFTPPEDSSYLMLNLQTGERLLEKNGDTHRAPASTVKLLTGLLVHEKLQADELITLGEEVKVEGSVLGFKPGDKILVKDLFTAMYVYSANDAANALAVAAYGTKEKFIQAMNSYAAELGCQDSQFKTADGMPAEDQYTTAKDLAIIAAKVTETPVLMDYINQKKASVEWTDANGWKQVREISNTNQLLGIYPGDQGLKTGTTTEAGQCLVTYITSEDGDLLLVLLGSKQRYTDTVELLDQGMAKIRTRSALKNILSSPDAFYNIPGFFVP
;
A
#
# COMPACT_ATOMS: atom_id res chain seq x y z
N MET A 1 5.95 -32.89 -57.66
CA MET A 1 5.87 -33.56 -56.32
C MET A 1 5.27 -34.93 -56.48
N SER A 2 5.95 -35.97 -55.99
CA SER A 2 5.49 -37.35 -56.12
C SER A 2 4.29 -37.63 -55.16
N LYS A 3 3.40 -38.57 -55.53
CA LYS A 3 2.25 -39.00 -54.71
C LYS A 3 2.60 -39.29 -53.23
N LYS A 4 3.85 -39.71 -53.01
CA LYS A 4 4.40 -40.05 -51.66
C LYS A 4 4.73 -38.81 -50.82
N SER A 5 5.12 -37.68 -51.50
CA SER A 5 5.39 -36.40 -50.88
C SER A 5 4.09 -35.70 -50.44
N ARG A 6 3.02 -35.76 -51.26
CA ARG A 6 1.70 -35.20 -50.90
C ARG A 6 1.04 -35.87 -49.73
N LYS A 7 1.19 -37.22 -49.60
CA LYS A 7 0.69 -37.96 -48.42
C LYS A 7 1.43 -37.60 -47.12
N ARG A 8 2.74 -37.33 -47.17
CA ARG A 8 3.51 -36.92 -45.98
C ARG A 8 3.13 -35.51 -45.54
N VAL A 9 2.96 -34.56 -46.45
CA VAL A 9 2.53 -33.20 -46.13
C VAL A 9 1.12 -33.20 -45.56
N PHE A 10 0.20 -34.01 -46.12
CA PHE A 10 -1.17 -34.12 -45.58
C PHE A 10 -1.20 -34.75 -44.18
N LEU A 11 -0.35 -35.73 -43.90
CA LEU A 11 -0.29 -36.38 -42.61
C LEU A 11 0.31 -35.44 -41.54
N THR A 12 1.32 -34.64 -41.88
CA THR A 12 1.87 -33.61 -40.99
C THR A 12 0.88 -32.49 -40.72
N PHE A 13 0.06 -32.13 -41.70
CA PHE A 13 -1.00 -31.13 -41.52
C PHE A 13 -2.12 -31.63 -40.58
N LEU A 14 -2.50 -32.91 -40.73
CA LEU A 14 -3.52 -33.53 -39.86
C LEU A 14 -3.03 -33.68 -38.42
N THR A 15 -1.75 -33.98 -38.20
CA THR A 15 -1.18 -34.02 -36.84
C THR A 15 -1.05 -32.64 -36.21
N MET A 16 -0.75 -31.60 -36.98
CA MET A 16 -0.76 -30.20 -36.48
C MET A 16 -2.15 -29.73 -36.10
N ILE A 17 -3.18 -30.06 -36.86
CA ILE A 17 -4.57 -29.72 -36.49
C ILE A 17 -5.01 -30.46 -35.26
N ALA A 18 -4.65 -31.73 -35.08
CA ALA A 18 -4.99 -32.53 -33.92
C ALA A 18 -4.29 -31.99 -32.64
N THR A 19 -3.02 -31.58 -32.74
CA THR A 19 -2.30 -30.96 -31.62
C THR A 19 -2.84 -29.58 -31.27
N ALA A 20 -3.20 -28.76 -32.26
CA ALA A 20 -3.85 -27.47 -32.05
C ALA A 20 -5.22 -27.63 -31.36
N ALA A 21 -6.03 -28.62 -31.77
CA ALA A 21 -7.31 -28.91 -31.13
C ALA A 21 -7.15 -29.39 -29.67
N ILE A 22 -6.14 -30.23 -29.37
CA ILE A 22 -5.84 -30.66 -28.01
C ILE A 22 -5.35 -29.47 -27.15
N VAL A 23 -4.53 -28.60 -27.67
CA VAL A 23 -4.08 -27.38 -26.98
C VAL A 23 -5.26 -26.45 -26.72
N LEU A 24 -6.15 -26.27 -27.71
CA LEU A 24 -7.36 -25.43 -27.53
C LEU A 24 -8.33 -26.01 -26.50
N THR A 25 -8.54 -27.34 -26.46
CA THR A 25 -9.39 -27.98 -25.44
C THR A 25 -8.74 -27.95 -24.07
N PHE A 26 -7.41 -28.03 -23.97
CA PHE A 26 -6.71 -27.88 -22.71
C PHE A 26 -6.78 -26.43 -22.20
N PHE A 27 -6.62 -25.45 -23.11
CA PHE A 27 -6.74 -24.04 -22.79
C PHE A 27 -8.20 -23.64 -22.47
N SER A 28 -9.21 -24.15 -23.16
CA SER A 28 -10.61 -23.89 -22.84
C SER A 28 -11.00 -24.49 -21.48
N GLY A 29 -10.53 -25.69 -21.15
CA GLY A 29 -10.73 -26.28 -19.83
C GLY A 29 -9.98 -25.56 -18.70
N LEU A 30 -8.85 -24.92 -19.00
CA LEU A 30 -8.14 -24.04 -18.07
C LEU A 30 -8.85 -22.69 -17.90
N LEU A 31 -9.36 -22.11 -18.99
CA LEU A 31 -10.16 -20.89 -19.02
C LEU A 31 -11.49 -21.04 -18.25
N ASP A 32 -12.17 -22.19 -18.40
CA ASP A 32 -13.38 -22.49 -17.62
C ASP A 32 -13.09 -22.70 -16.13
N ARG A 33 -11.94 -23.29 -15.78
CA ARG A 33 -11.52 -23.44 -14.39
C ARG A 33 -11.08 -22.13 -13.74
N THR A 34 -10.63 -21.14 -14.53
CA THR A 34 -10.15 -19.83 -14.04
C THR A 34 -11.21 -18.74 -14.12
N GLY A 35 -12.41 -19.02 -14.65
CA GLY A 35 -13.47 -18.00 -14.84
C GLY A 35 -13.16 -16.94 -15.91
N LEU A 36 -12.04 -17.05 -16.61
CA LEU A 36 -11.58 -16.06 -17.59
C LEU A 36 -12.51 -15.95 -18.82
N ALA A 37 -13.19 -17.04 -19.18
CA ALA A 37 -14.11 -17.06 -20.32
C ALA A 37 -15.35 -16.17 -20.10
N SER A 38 -15.92 -16.20 -18.89
CA SER A 38 -17.05 -15.34 -18.51
C SER A 38 -16.65 -13.86 -18.42
N THR A 39 -15.45 -13.60 -17.93
CA THR A 39 -14.90 -12.23 -17.81
C THR A 39 -14.65 -11.60 -19.19
N LEU A 40 -14.11 -12.36 -20.14
CA LEU A 40 -13.90 -11.88 -21.53
C LEU A 40 -15.22 -11.61 -22.25
N HIS A 41 -16.25 -12.43 -22.03
CA HIS A 41 -17.57 -12.21 -22.64
C HIS A 41 -18.26 -10.96 -22.06
N THR A 42 -18.14 -10.72 -20.76
CA THR A 42 -18.70 -9.52 -20.10
C THR A 42 -17.95 -8.24 -20.50
N LEU A 43 -16.63 -8.31 -20.67
CA LEU A 43 -15.82 -7.19 -21.14
C LEU A 43 -16.14 -6.83 -22.59
N SER A 44 -16.35 -7.83 -23.47
CA SER A 44 -16.71 -7.57 -24.86
C SER A 44 -18.09 -6.93 -25.01
N SER A 45 -19.07 -7.35 -24.21
CA SER A 45 -20.41 -6.76 -24.23
C SER A 45 -20.46 -5.32 -23.71
N ASN A 46 -19.63 -4.99 -22.72
CA ASN A 46 -19.53 -3.62 -22.20
C ASN A 46 -18.78 -2.66 -23.12
N LEU A 47 -17.83 -3.17 -23.89
CA LEU A 47 -17.11 -2.37 -24.92
C LEU A 47 -17.97 -2.05 -26.15
N LEU A 48 -18.93 -2.93 -26.51
CA LEU A 48 -19.79 -2.72 -27.66
C LEU A 48 -20.98 -1.79 -27.39
N ASN A 49 -21.33 -1.53 -26.12
CA ASN A 49 -22.45 -0.68 -25.70
C ASN A 49 -22.06 0.73 -25.22
N GLY A 50 -20.79 1.09 -25.23
CA GLY A 50 -20.30 2.40 -24.86
C GLY A 50 -20.29 3.36 -26.05
N GLN A 51 -21.37 4.09 -26.29
CA GLN A 51 -21.38 5.22 -27.22
C GLN A 51 -20.67 6.42 -26.64
N GLU A 52 -19.85 7.01 -27.50
CA GLU A 52 -19.01 8.20 -27.33
C GLU A 52 -19.76 9.44 -26.88
N ASN A 53 -19.09 10.27 -26.09
CA ASN A 53 -19.33 11.70 -26.12
C ASN A 53 -17.96 12.41 -26.13
N PRO A 54 -17.57 13.08 -27.24
CA PRO A 54 -16.34 13.86 -27.30
C PRO A 54 -16.64 15.28 -26.84
N ASP A 55 -15.90 15.79 -25.92
CA ASP A 55 -15.43 17.17 -25.77
C ASP A 55 -15.17 17.52 -24.30
N LYS A 56 -13.93 17.66 -23.96
CA LYS A 56 -13.34 18.91 -23.41
C LYS A 56 -11.88 18.66 -23.05
N GLY A 57 -11.04 19.32 -23.85
CA GLY A 57 -9.60 19.38 -23.62
C GLY A 57 -9.27 19.98 -22.27
N ALA A 58 -8.38 19.32 -21.52
CA ALA A 58 -7.75 19.87 -20.34
C ALA A 58 -6.30 20.22 -20.69
N SER A 59 -5.99 21.49 -20.64
CA SER A 59 -4.64 22.05 -20.75
C SER A 59 -3.79 21.58 -19.56
N LEU A 60 -2.58 21.12 -19.85
CA LEU A 60 -1.56 20.83 -18.85
C LEU A 60 -1.05 22.12 -18.23
N ASP A 61 -1.51 22.46 -17.04
CA ASP A 61 -0.91 23.50 -16.22
C ASP A 61 0.12 22.85 -15.27
N LYS A 62 1.37 23.30 -15.38
CA LYS A 62 2.48 22.88 -14.53
C LYS A 62 2.47 23.75 -13.27
N GLY A 63 1.75 23.33 -12.25
CA GLY A 63 1.75 23.98 -10.94
C GLY A 63 1.74 22.95 -9.82
N ALA A 64 2.57 23.14 -8.81
CA ALA A 64 2.86 22.35 -7.62
C ALA A 64 1.74 21.39 -7.17
N GLY A 65 2.02 20.08 -7.24
CA GLY A 65 1.05 19.03 -7.03
C GLY A 65 0.46 19.00 -5.63
N LYS A 66 -0.80 19.36 -5.52
CA LYS A 66 -1.67 18.88 -4.44
C LYS A 66 -2.23 17.55 -4.92
N SER A 67 -1.79 16.43 -4.34
CA SER A 67 -2.41 15.13 -4.59
C SER A 67 -3.81 15.13 -3.96
N ASN A 68 -4.80 15.55 -4.73
CA ASN A 68 -6.18 15.31 -4.36
C ASN A 68 -6.55 13.88 -4.78
N LEU A 69 -6.21 12.90 -3.95
CA LEU A 69 -6.71 11.53 -4.10
C LEU A 69 -8.23 11.56 -3.86
N ASN A 70 -8.99 11.75 -4.93
CA ASN A 70 -10.46 11.86 -4.85
C ASN A 70 -11.07 10.46 -4.80
N LEU A 71 -11.13 9.86 -3.59
CA LEU A 71 -11.67 8.51 -3.35
C LEU A 71 -13.18 8.39 -3.60
N ALA A 72 -13.88 9.51 -3.86
CA ALA A 72 -15.34 9.54 -3.90
C ALA A 72 -16.00 9.01 -5.18
N LYS A 73 -15.26 8.72 -6.25
CA LYS A 73 -15.85 8.45 -7.58
C LYS A 73 -15.42 7.18 -8.30
N THR A 74 -14.77 6.23 -7.64
CA THR A 74 -14.39 4.98 -8.29
C THR A 74 -15.47 3.92 -8.06
N SER A 75 -16.08 3.41 -9.14
CA SER A 75 -17.08 2.33 -9.09
C SER A 75 -16.51 1.07 -8.44
N GLN A 76 -17.24 0.50 -7.47
CA GLN A 76 -16.94 -0.80 -6.88
C GLN A 76 -16.85 -1.88 -7.96
N SER A 77 -15.68 -2.48 -8.14
CA SER A 77 -15.56 -3.74 -8.85
C SER A 77 -16.06 -4.85 -7.92
N GLN A 78 -17.09 -5.61 -8.35
CA GLN A 78 -17.60 -6.77 -7.61
C GLN A 78 -16.47 -7.78 -7.40
N VAL A 79 -16.29 -8.21 -6.16
CA VAL A 79 -15.31 -9.24 -5.76
C VAL A 79 -15.89 -10.61 -6.10
N ASP A 80 -15.15 -11.41 -6.86
CA ASP A 80 -15.55 -12.80 -7.18
C ASP A 80 -15.63 -13.68 -5.94
N ALA A 81 -16.65 -14.54 -5.87
CA ALA A 81 -17.00 -15.37 -4.71
C ALA A 81 -15.95 -16.42 -4.27
N ASN A 82 -14.84 -16.55 -5.01
CA ASN A 82 -13.76 -17.52 -4.73
C ASN A 82 -12.47 -16.88 -4.21
N GLN A 83 -12.47 -15.59 -3.87
CA GLN A 83 -11.27 -14.91 -3.39
C GLN A 83 -11.18 -14.97 -1.86
N PHE A 84 -9.95 -15.15 -1.35
CA PHE A 84 -9.66 -15.03 0.07
C PHE A 84 -10.21 -13.70 0.61
N THR A 85 -10.83 -13.77 1.74
CA THR A 85 -11.36 -12.59 2.45
C THR A 85 -10.85 -12.66 3.89
N PRO A 86 -10.12 -11.66 4.37
CA PRO A 86 -9.73 -11.58 5.77
C PRO A 86 -10.94 -11.68 6.71
N PRO A 87 -10.73 -11.99 8.01
CA PRO A 87 -11.80 -12.14 8.99
C PRO A 87 -12.84 -11.04 8.90
N GLU A 88 -14.10 -11.39 9.17
CA GLU A 88 -15.26 -10.50 8.98
C GLU A 88 -15.10 -9.15 9.67
N ASP A 89 -14.43 -9.15 10.82
CA ASP A 89 -14.16 -7.96 11.63
C ASP A 89 -13.05 -7.06 11.10
N SER A 90 -12.28 -7.47 10.08
CA SER A 90 -11.20 -6.63 9.54
C SER A 90 -11.73 -5.56 8.59
N SER A 91 -10.98 -4.44 8.51
CA SER A 91 -11.19 -3.39 7.52
C SER A 91 -9.97 -3.27 6.64
N TYR A 92 -10.15 -3.17 5.32
CA TYR A 92 -9.04 -2.95 4.41
C TYR A 92 -9.44 -2.12 3.19
N LEU A 93 -8.43 -1.44 2.65
CA LEU A 93 -8.49 -0.75 1.35
C LEU A 93 -7.17 -0.95 0.63
N MET A 94 -7.25 -1.39 -0.63
CA MET A 94 -6.11 -1.44 -1.54
C MET A 94 -6.31 -0.52 -2.73
N LEU A 95 -5.32 0.30 -2.99
CA LEU A 95 -5.28 1.26 -4.08
C LEU A 95 -4.13 0.95 -5.04
N ASN A 96 -4.36 1.17 -6.32
CA ASN A 96 -3.29 1.43 -7.27
C ASN A 96 -2.95 2.93 -7.17
N LEU A 97 -1.76 3.29 -6.70
CA LEU A 97 -1.39 4.70 -6.49
C LEU A 97 -1.17 5.48 -7.78
N GLN A 98 -0.85 4.83 -8.89
CA GLN A 98 -0.64 5.51 -10.17
C GLN A 98 -1.96 5.93 -10.81
N THR A 99 -3.03 5.15 -10.60
CA THR A 99 -4.35 5.40 -11.21
C THR A 99 -5.40 5.94 -10.24
N GLY A 100 -5.14 5.86 -8.93
CA GLY A 100 -6.12 6.14 -7.88
C GLY A 100 -7.22 5.09 -7.76
N GLU A 101 -7.12 3.97 -8.48
CA GLU A 101 -8.15 2.94 -8.51
C GLU A 101 -8.19 2.12 -7.23
N ARG A 102 -9.40 1.89 -6.71
CA ARG A 102 -9.64 0.93 -5.63
C ARG A 102 -9.69 -0.48 -6.20
N LEU A 103 -8.72 -1.31 -5.81
CA LEU A 103 -8.61 -2.69 -6.26
C LEU A 103 -9.39 -3.65 -5.36
N LEU A 104 -9.28 -3.45 -4.05
CA LEU A 104 -9.96 -4.24 -3.02
C LEU A 104 -10.43 -3.31 -1.91
N GLU A 105 -11.61 -3.58 -1.37
CA GLU A 105 -12.15 -2.84 -0.22
C GLU A 105 -13.10 -3.72 0.59
N LYS A 106 -13.00 -3.64 1.91
CA LYS A 106 -13.98 -4.18 2.87
C LYS A 106 -14.00 -3.30 4.10
N ASN A 107 -15.21 -2.93 4.54
CA ASN A 107 -15.40 -2.11 5.74
C ASN A 107 -14.54 -0.83 5.74
N GLY A 108 -14.32 -0.21 4.55
CA GLY A 108 -13.38 0.87 4.34
C GLY A 108 -13.68 2.13 5.16
N ASP A 109 -14.94 2.38 5.48
CA ASP A 109 -15.44 3.51 6.28
C ASP A 109 -15.69 3.17 7.76
N THR A 110 -15.43 1.92 8.17
CA THR A 110 -15.65 1.52 9.57
C THR A 110 -14.59 2.13 10.48
N HIS A 111 -15.03 2.79 11.56
CA HIS A 111 -14.13 3.32 12.59
C HIS A 111 -13.35 2.19 13.25
N ARG A 112 -12.04 2.31 13.29
CA ARG A 112 -11.10 1.37 13.90
C ARG A 112 -10.08 2.11 14.74
N ALA A 113 -9.65 1.51 15.83
CA ALA A 113 -8.49 1.99 16.54
C ALA A 113 -7.23 1.85 15.65
N PRO A 114 -6.47 2.94 15.46
CA PRO A 114 -5.35 2.95 14.50
C PRO A 114 -4.10 2.22 15.01
N ALA A 115 -3.92 2.05 16.33
CA ALA A 115 -2.66 1.66 16.94
C ALA A 115 -1.48 2.49 16.37
N SER A 116 -0.27 1.94 16.33
CA SER A 116 0.93 2.66 15.87
C SER A 116 0.94 3.05 14.39
N THR A 117 -0.12 2.78 13.61
CA THR A 117 -0.22 3.34 12.24
C THR A 117 -0.41 4.86 12.25
N VAL A 118 -0.87 5.44 13.35
CA VAL A 118 -0.89 6.91 13.59
C VAL A 118 0.47 7.55 13.36
N LYS A 119 1.58 6.84 13.61
CA LYS A 119 2.93 7.38 13.45
C LYS A 119 3.25 7.80 12.02
N LEU A 120 2.47 7.36 11.03
CA LEU A 120 2.53 7.89 9.66
C LEU A 120 2.15 9.37 9.63
N LEU A 121 1.05 9.74 10.29
CA LEU A 121 0.61 11.13 10.41
C LEU A 121 1.56 11.94 11.31
N THR A 122 2.02 11.36 12.42
CA THR A 122 3.00 11.99 13.31
C THR A 122 4.26 12.39 12.54
N GLY A 123 4.79 11.51 11.72
CA GLY A 123 5.98 11.81 10.92
C GLY A 123 5.75 12.90 9.88
N LEU A 124 4.60 12.92 9.21
CA LEU A 124 4.26 13.98 8.26
C LEU A 124 4.26 15.38 8.90
N LEU A 125 3.70 15.51 10.10
CA LEU A 125 3.67 16.81 10.77
C LEU A 125 5.04 17.24 11.27
N VAL A 126 5.82 16.31 11.78
CA VAL A 126 7.09 16.63 12.44
C VAL A 126 8.18 16.96 11.43
N HIS A 127 8.26 16.23 10.29
CA HIS A 127 9.34 16.43 9.32
C HIS A 127 9.30 17.82 8.66
N GLU A 128 8.15 18.49 8.65
CA GLU A 128 8.01 19.86 8.14
C GLU A 128 8.57 20.92 9.11
N LYS A 129 8.80 20.56 10.38
CA LYS A 129 9.15 21.49 11.45
C LYS A 129 10.56 21.31 12.02
N LEU A 130 11.09 20.10 12.02
CA LEU A 130 12.36 19.76 12.63
C LEU A 130 13.38 19.37 11.59
N GLN A 131 14.64 19.79 11.80
CA GLN A 131 15.75 19.39 10.94
C GLN A 131 16.36 18.07 11.45
N ALA A 132 16.82 17.21 10.55
CA ALA A 132 17.34 15.87 10.87
C ALA A 132 18.54 15.88 11.84
N ASP A 133 19.36 16.92 11.78
CA ASP A 133 20.57 17.15 12.59
C ASP A 133 20.32 18.00 13.85
N GLU A 134 19.07 18.38 14.11
CA GLU A 134 18.70 19.11 15.32
C GLU A 134 18.83 18.19 16.54
N LEU A 135 19.49 18.69 17.60
CA LEU A 135 19.68 17.99 18.86
C LEU A 135 18.56 18.33 19.84
N ILE A 136 17.77 17.34 20.20
CA ILE A 136 16.66 17.49 21.15
C ILE A 136 17.08 17.02 22.54
N THR A 137 16.77 17.81 23.57
CA THR A 137 16.83 17.36 24.96
C THR A 137 15.45 16.87 25.38
N LEU A 138 15.37 15.61 25.75
CA LEU A 138 14.13 14.93 26.08
C LEU A 138 13.61 15.34 27.47
N GLY A 139 12.29 15.50 27.57
CA GLY A 139 11.61 15.86 28.82
C GLY A 139 10.72 14.71 29.34
N GLU A 140 9.69 15.06 30.09
CA GLU A 140 8.74 14.10 30.69
C GLU A 140 7.86 13.38 29.66
N GLU A 141 7.76 13.91 28.44
CA GLU A 141 6.97 13.35 27.34
C GLU A 141 7.38 11.94 26.94
N VAL A 142 8.62 11.52 27.24
CA VAL A 142 9.13 10.17 26.93
C VAL A 142 8.68 9.11 27.93
N LYS A 143 8.09 9.49 29.07
CA LYS A 143 7.52 8.58 30.05
C LYS A 143 6.17 8.06 29.55
N VAL A 144 6.22 7.10 28.67
CA VAL A 144 5.05 6.46 28.02
C VAL A 144 5.17 4.95 28.06
N GLU A 145 4.06 4.27 27.80
CA GLU A 145 3.97 2.81 27.82
C GLU A 145 4.04 2.21 26.41
N GLY A 146 4.07 0.86 26.36
CA GLY A 146 4.05 0.08 25.15
C GLY A 146 5.43 -0.14 24.54
N SER A 147 5.58 0.04 23.24
CA SER A 147 6.86 -0.11 22.55
C SER A 147 7.74 1.13 22.78
N VAL A 148 8.78 1.01 23.59
CA VAL A 148 9.68 2.12 23.94
C VAL A 148 11.15 1.72 23.77
N LEU A 149 12.01 2.66 23.39
CA LEU A 149 13.46 2.47 23.47
C LEU A 149 14.01 2.69 24.87
N GLY A 150 13.23 3.33 25.75
CA GLY A 150 13.59 3.55 27.14
C GLY A 150 14.38 4.83 27.36
N PHE A 151 14.13 5.84 26.54
CA PHE A 151 14.64 7.19 26.73
C PHE A 151 14.19 7.77 28.06
N LYS A 152 14.99 8.68 28.62
CA LYS A 152 14.74 9.32 29.91
C LYS A 152 14.76 10.83 29.77
N PRO A 153 14.06 11.56 30.64
CA PRO A 153 14.23 13.00 30.74
C PRO A 153 15.68 13.39 30.96
N GLY A 154 16.16 14.37 30.17
CA GLY A 154 17.54 14.82 30.17
C GLY A 154 18.43 14.14 29.11
N ASP A 155 17.99 13.04 28.51
CA ASP A 155 18.71 12.46 27.37
C ASP A 155 18.72 13.43 26.19
N LYS A 156 19.79 13.36 25.37
CA LYS A 156 19.96 14.21 24.18
C LYS A 156 20.10 13.33 22.96
N ILE A 157 19.28 13.58 21.94
CA ILE A 157 19.19 12.75 20.73
C ILE A 157 18.95 13.61 19.49
N LEU A 158 19.48 13.20 18.36
CA LEU A 158 19.20 13.87 17.08
C LEU A 158 17.81 13.51 16.57
N VAL A 159 17.14 14.44 15.90
CA VAL A 159 15.83 14.24 15.28
C VAL A 159 15.81 13.02 14.37
N LYS A 160 16.85 12.82 13.54
CA LYS A 160 16.97 11.62 12.66
C LYS A 160 16.94 10.31 13.42
N ASP A 161 17.54 10.26 14.61
CA ASP A 161 17.57 9.05 15.45
C ASP A 161 16.19 8.81 16.10
N LEU A 162 15.47 9.88 16.45
CA LEU A 162 14.07 9.76 16.90
C LEU A 162 13.16 9.25 15.78
N PHE A 163 13.29 9.75 14.53
CA PHE A 163 12.54 9.21 13.38
C PHE A 163 12.86 7.74 13.14
N THR A 164 14.14 7.37 13.19
CA THR A 164 14.59 5.98 13.05
C THR A 164 13.96 5.10 14.13
N ALA A 165 14.00 5.53 15.39
CA ALA A 165 13.37 4.83 16.51
C ALA A 165 11.85 4.67 16.32
N MET A 166 11.17 5.74 15.91
CA MET A 166 9.71 5.77 15.70
C MET A 166 9.26 4.85 14.56
N TYR A 167 9.97 4.83 13.43
CA TYR A 167 9.55 4.05 12.27
C TYR A 167 10.03 2.61 12.31
N VAL A 168 11.29 2.37 12.67
CA VAL A 168 11.89 1.03 12.64
C VAL A 168 11.43 0.19 13.83
N TYR A 169 11.55 0.72 15.04
CA TYR A 169 11.18 0.01 16.28
C TYR A 169 9.74 0.27 16.71
N SER A 170 9.08 1.24 16.10
CA SER A 170 7.76 1.72 16.51
C SER A 170 7.75 2.41 17.89
N ALA A 171 8.85 3.05 18.28
CA ALA A 171 9.05 3.63 19.60
C ALA A 171 8.03 4.73 19.95
N ASN A 172 7.27 4.56 21.03
CA ASN A 172 6.27 5.49 21.52
C ASN A 172 6.92 6.73 22.15
N ASP A 173 7.98 6.51 22.91
CA ASP A 173 8.80 7.57 23.51
C ASP A 173 9.39 8.50 22.46
N ALA A 174 9.90 7.95 21.34
CA ALA A 174 10.37 8.74 20.21
C ALA A 174 9.25 9.55 19.54
N ALA A 175 8.07 8.96 19.33
CA ALA A 175 6.93 9.65 18.73
C ALA A 175 6.47 10.84 19.60
N ASN A 176 6.40 10.66 20.92
CA ASN A 176 6.03 11.72 21.84
C ASN A 176 7.11 12.81 21.96
N ALA A 177 8.39 12.42 21.95
CA ALA A 177 9.51 13.37 21.92
C ALA A 177 9.46 14.26 20.68
N LEU A 178 9.31 13.67 19.49
CA LEU A 178 9.16 14.38 18.22
C LEU A 178 7.95 15.34 18.23
N ALA A 179 6.82 14.88 18.74
CA ALA A 179 5.59 15.68 18.82
C ALA A 179 5.79 16.91 19.71
N VAL A 180 6.39 16.75 20.88
CA VAL A 180 6.63 17.87 21.81
C VAL A 180 7.72 18.80 21.30
N ALA A 181 8.80 18.26 20.71
CA ALA A 181 9.84 19.07 20.11
C ALA A 181 9.29 19.98 18.99
N ALA A 182 8.41 19.46 18.14
CA ALA A 182 7.85 20.18 17.01
C ALA A 182 6.77 21.21 17.39
N TYR A 183 5.98 20.95 18.44
CA TYR A 183 4.78 21.73 18.76
C TYR A 183 4.75 22.30 20.19
N GLY A 184 5.74 21.97 21.01
CA GLY A 184 5.90 22.46 22.38
C GLY A 184 5.09 21.68 23.41
N THR A 185 3.89 21.18 23.10
CA THR A 185 3.06 20.33 23.98
C THR A 185 2.33 19.25 23.21
N LYS A 186 1.93 18.16 23.91
CA LYS A 186 1.12 17.09 23.32
C LYS A 186 -0.23 17.60 22.81
N GLU A 187 -0.87 18.48 23.54
CA GLU A 187 -2.20 19.03 23.20
C GLU A 187 -2.14 19.84 21.89
N LYS A 188 -1.15 20.70 21.73
CA LYS A 188 -0.93 21.44 20.48
C LYS A 188 -0.64 20.53 19.30
N PHE A 189 0.15 19.48 19.56
CA PHE A 189 0.42 18.49 18.53
C PHE A 189 -0.84 17.75 18.09
N ILE A 190 -1.66 17.26 19.03
CA ILE A 190 -2.92 16.57 18.73
C ILE A 190 -3.90 17.49 17.97
N GLN A 191 -3.99 18.75 18.36
CA GLN A 191 -4.78 19.73 17.61
C GLN A 191 -4.29 19.84 16.15
N ALA A 192 -2.97 19.96 15.95
CA ALA A 192 -2.37 20.02 14.63
C ALA A 192 -2.59 18.73 13.83
N MET A 193 -2.51 17.54 14.47
CA MET A 193 -2.79 16.26 13.81
C MET A 193 -4.18 16.24 13.19
N ASN A 194 -5.20 16.60 13.96
CA ASN A 194 -6.58 16.57 13.47
C ASN A 194 -6.82 17.64 12.39
N SER A 195 -6.23 18.83 12.53
CA SER A 195 -6.30 19.87 11.49
C SER A 195 -5.65 19.40 10.19
N TYR A 196 -4.45 18.82 10.27
CA TYR A 196 -3.72 18.36 9.09
C TYR A 196 -4.41 17.15 8.43
N ALA A 197 -4.95 16.22 9.22
CA ALA A 197 -5.75 15.12 8.69
C ALA A 197 -6.96 15.64 7.88
N ALA A 198 -7.67 16.64 8.41
CA ALA A 198 -8.79 17.27 7.70
C ALA A 198 -8.33 18.00 6.42
N GLU A 199 -7.18 18.69 6.45
CA GLU A 199 -6.57 19.32 5.25
C GLU A 199 -6.18 18.32 4.17
N LEU A 200 -5.73 17.10 4.56
CA LEU A 200 -5.48 16.00 3.64
C LEU A 200 -6.75 15.40 3.03
N GLY A 201 -7.92 15.68 3.62
CA GLY A 201 -9.22 15.16 3.18
C GLY A 201 -9.74 13.98 4.00
N CYS A 202 -9.14 13.67 5.15
CA CYS A 202 -9.67 12.68 6.09
C CYS A 202 -10.97 13.24 6.72
N GLN A 203 -12.06 12.48 6.65
CA GLN A 203 -13.39 12.91 7.10
C GLN A 203 -13.88 12.14 8.33
N ASP A 204 -13.34 10.94 8.53
CA ASP A 204 -13.81 9.98 9.53
C ASP A 204 -12.67 9.50 10.42
N SER A 205 -11.84 10.43 10.91
CA SER A 205 -10.75 10.14 11.82
C SER A 205 -10.67 11.14 12.95
N GLN A 206 -10.34 10.66 14.13
CA GLN A 206 -10.05 11.46 15.30
C GLN A 206 -8.81 10.91 16.02
N PHE A 207 -7.78 11.72 16.12
CA PHE A 207 -6.51 11.35 16.77
C PHE A 207 -6.40 12.00 18.14
N LYS A 208 -5.92 11.25 19.12
CA LYS A 208 -5.75 11.68 20.54
C LYS A 208 -4.34 11.50 21.05
N THR A 209 -3.52 10.69 20.35
CA THR A 209 -2.14 10.39 20.75
C THR A 209 -1.20 10.43 19.56
N ALA A 210 0.06 10.83 19.76
CA ALA A 210 1.09 10.85 18.72
C ALA A 210 1.60 9.44 18.36
N ASP A 211 1.41 8.47 19.24
CA ASP A 211 1.97 7.12 19.15
C ASP A 211 0.96 6.03 18.81
N GLY A 212 -0.35 6.33 18.94
CA GLY A 212 -1.45 5.40 18.69
C GLY A 212 -1.80 4.50 19.84
N MET A 213 -1.35 4.80 21.05
CA MET A 213 -1.84 4.13 22.26
C MET A 213 -3.35 4.38 22.42
N PRO A 214 -4.09 3.42 23.00
CA PRO A 214 -5.53 3.55 23.19
C PRO A 214 -5.92 4.85 23.92
N ALA A 215 -6.91 5.55 23.39
CA ALA A 215 -7.49 6.74 24.01
C ALA A 215 -8.97 6.80 23.66
N GLU A 216 -9.78 7.36 24.57
CA GLU A 216 -11.22 7.55 24.34
C GLU A 216 -11.45 8.39 23.08
N ASP A 217 -12.39 7.96 22.25
CA ASP A 217 -12.73 8.59 20.98
C ASP A 217 -11.56 8.70 19.96
N GLN A 218 -10.54 7.86 20.06
CA GLN A 218 -9.52 7.77 19.04
C GLN A 218 -9.88 6.71 18.01
N TYR A 219 -10.04 7.13 16.75
CA TYR A 219 -10.36 6.24 15.64
C TYR A 219 -9.83 6.77 14.30
N THR A 220 -9.78 5.87 13.34
CA THR A 220 -9.55 6.15 11.91
C THR A 220 -10.35 5.16 11.07
N THR A 221 -10.34 5.33 9.75
CA THR A 221 -10.86 4.38 8.77
C THR A 221 -9.75 3.89 7.85
N ALA A 222 -9.97 2.78 7.15
CA ALA A 222 -9.00 2.33 6.16
C ALA A 222 -8.87 3.34 5.00
N LYS A 223 -9.92 4.09 4.69
CA LYS A 223 -9.90 5.15 3.67
C LYS A 223 -9.06 6.35 4.09
N ASP A 224 -9.30 6.89 5.29
CA ASP A 224 -8.55 8.04 5.78
C ASP A 224 -7.07 7.70 5.97
N LEU A 225 -6.80 6.52 6.53
CA LEU A 225 -5.42 6.08 6.70
C LEU A 225 -4.71 5.85 5.36
N ALA A 226 -5.44 5.46 4.29
CA ALA A 226 -4.88 5.36 2.95
C ALA A 226 -4.51 6.75 2.37
N ILE A 227 -5.29 7.80 2.67
CA ILE A 227 -4.96 9.18 2.29
C ILE A 227 -3.66 9.61 2.97
N ILE A 228 -3.55 9.39 4.28
CA ILE A 228 -2.34 9.71 5.06
C ILE A 228 -1.14 8.92 4.52
N ALA A 229 -1.31 7.63 4.29
CA ALA A 229 -0.26 6.76 3.82
C ALA A 229 0.22 7.12 2.41
N ALA A 230 -0.70 7.47 1.49
CA ALA A 230 -0.35 7.97 0.17
C ALA A 230 0.53 9.23 0.26
N LYS A 231 0.21 10.16 1.18
CA LYS A 231 1.04 11.34 1.42
C LYS A 231 2.44 10.99 1.94
N VAL A 232 2.54 9.96 2.79
CA VAL A 232 3.85 9.45 3.25
C VAL A 232 4.68 8.90 2.10
N THR A 233 4.09 8.14 1.16
CA THR A 233 4.82 7.60 -0.01
C THR A 233 5.36 8.69 -0.94
N GLU A 234 4.75 9.87 -0.94
CA GLU A 234 5.20 11.06 -1.68
C GLU A 234 6.30 11.85 -0.94
N THR A 235 6.71 11.43 0.26
CA THR A 235 7.67 12.13 1.12
C THR A 235 8.96 11.32 1.25
N PRO A 236 9.96 11.48 0.35
CA PRO A 236 11.14 10.61 0.27
C PRO A 236 11.92 10.54 1.58
N VAL A 237 12.06 11.64 2.30
CA VAL A 237 12.78 11.69 3.58
C VAL A 237 12.15 10.75 4.63
N LEU A 238 10.83 10.59 4.64
CA LEU A 238 10.16 9.65 5.55
C LEU A 238 10.34 8.21 5.09
N MET A 239 10.31 7.98 3.78
CA MET A 239 10.54 6.65 3.21
C MET A 239 11.94 6.13 3.52
N ASP A 240 12.97 7.01 3.57
CA ASP A 240 14.32 6.64 3.96
C ASP A 240 14.41 6.09 5.39
N TYR A 241 13.59 6.57 6.33
CA TYR A 241 13.50 6.00 7.68
C TYR A 241 12.66 4.72 7.71
N ILE A 242 11.55 4.69 6.99
CA ILE A 242 10.58 3.60 6.98
C ILE A 242 11.17 2.32 6.39
N ASN A 243 11.95 2.44 5.31
CA ASN A 243 12.46 1.32 4.52
C ASN A 243 13.69 0.63 5.16
N GLN A 244 14.12 1.02 6.34
CA GLN A 244 15.24 0.40 7.04
C GLN A 244 14.83 -0.90 7.70
N LYS A 245 15.42 -2.04 7.31
CA LYS A 245 15.20 -3.34 7.96
C LYS A 245 15.82 -3.41 9.35
N LYS A 246 16.99 -2.83 9.49
CA LYS A 246 17.75 -2.70 10.74
C LYS A 246 18.40 -1.32 10.77
N ALA A 247 18.53 -0.78 11.96
CA ALA A 247 19.18 0.51 12.17
C ALA A 247 19.84 0.54 13.54
N SER A 248 20.74 1.51 13.71
CA SER A 248 21.33 1.87 15.00
C SER A 248 20.79 3.23 15.42
N VAL A 249 20.36 3.36 16.66
CA VAL A 249 19.91 4.61 17.28
C VAL A 249 20.94 5.02 18.33
N GLU A 250 21.41 6.26 18.22
CA GLU A 250 22.43 6.80 19.12
C GLU A 250 21.88 8.00 19.90
N TRP A 251 22.18 8.05 21.19
CA TRP A 251 21.87 9.21 22.04
C TRP A 251 22.89 9.39 23.14
N THR A 252 22.88 10.54 23.80
CA THR A 252 23.66 10.79 25.00
C THR A 252 22.70 10.84 26.18
N ASP A 253 22.94 10.01 27.19
CA ASP A 253 22.10 10.01 28.41
C ASP A 253 22.30 11.28 29.25
N ALA A 254 21.43 11.46 30.24
CA ALA A 254 21.46 12.64 31.14
C ALA A 254 22.79 12.79 31.93
N ASN A 255 23.59 11.71 32.03
CA ASN A 255 24.92 11.73 32.67
C ASN A 255 26.06 12.04 31.68
N GLY A 256 25.74 12.21 30.40
CA GLY A 256 26.72 12.50 29.34
C GLY A 256 27.34 11.25 28.69
N TRP A 257 26.82 10.04 28.99
CA TRP A 257 27.31 8.80 28.38
C TRP A 257 26.64 8.53 27.04
N LYS A 258 27.44 8.19 26.04
CA LYS A 258 26.94 7.75 24.75
C LYS A 258 26.26 6.39 24.88
N GLN A 259 25.02 6.31 24.39
CA GLN A 259 24.22 5.11 24.30
C GLN A 259 24.03 4.77 22.82
N VAL A 260 23.99 3.47 22.51
CA VAL A 260 23.74 2.94 21.16
C VAL A 260 22.85 1.73 21.27
N ARG A 261 21.81 1.65 20.43
CA ARG A 261 20.94 0.49 20.37
C ARG A 261 20.65 0.06 18.95
N GLU A 262 20.97 -1.20 18.64
CA GLU A 262 20.56 -1.84 17.40
C GLU A 262 19.09 -2.21 17.48
N ILE A 263 18.34 -1.89 16.42
CA ILE A 263 16.91 -2.13 16.31
C ILE A 263 16.58 -2.80 14.98
N SER A 264 15.46 -3.54 14.97
CA SER A 264 14.94 -4.18 13.75
C SER A 264 13.53 -3.66 13.47
N ASN A 265 13.20 -3.56 12.18
CA ASN A 265 11.89 -3.12 11.75
C ASN A 265 10.81 -4.10 12.19
N THR A 266 9.71 -3.54 12.68
CA THR A 266 8.53 -4.31 13.08
C THR A 266 7.76 -4.87 11.90
N ASN A 267 7.96 -4.35 10.67
CA ASN A 267 7.39 -4.91 9.45
C ASN A 267 8.23 -6.10 8.95
N GLN A 268 7.73 -7.32 9.16
CA GLN A 268 8.40 -8.55 8.74
C GLN A 268 8.34 -8.81 7.23
N LEU A 269 7.46 -8.12 6.48
CA LEU A 269 7.39 -8.25 5.03
C LEU A 269 8.51 -7.48 4.34
N LEU A 270 9.07 -6.47 5.00
CA LEU A 270 10.09 -5.60 4.43
C LEU A 270 11.32 -6.41 3.98
N GLY A 271 11.49 -6.44 2.65
CA GLY A 271 12.52 -7.20 1.96
C GLY A 271 12.34 -8.72 1.97
N ILE A 272 11.12 -9.21 2.25
CA ILE A 272 10.64 -10.58 2.05
C ILE A 272 9.60 -10.60 0.94
N TYR A 273 8.55 -9.76 1.02
CA TYR A 273 7.58 -9.62 -0.06
C TYR A 273 8.18 -8.76 -1.18
N PRO A 274 8.16 -9.22 -2.46
CA PRO A 274 8.76 -8.47 -3.57
C PRO A 274 8.17 -7.07 -3.70
N GLY A 275 9.04 -6.06 -3.75
CA GLY A 275 8.63 -4.66 -3.92
C GLY A 275 8.17 -3.95 -2.65
N ASP A 276 8.12 -4.63 -1.47
CA ASP A 276 7.69 -3.99 -0.21
C ASP A 276 8.66 -2.88 0.22
N GLN A 277 8.12 -1.66 0.35
CA GLN A 277 8.80 -0.43 0.77
C GLN A 277 8.43 -0.02 2.21
N GLY A 278 7.68 -0.82 2.92
CA GLY A 278 7.12 -0.50 4.24
C GLY A 278 5.59 -0.43 4.11
N LEU A 279 4.85 0.23 4.98
CA LEU A 279 5.09 1.46 5.74
C LEU A 279 5.12 1.23 7.28
N LYS A 280 3.97 0.81 7.89
CA LYS A 280 3.88 0.80 9.34
C LYS A 280 2.98 -0.32 9.86
N THR A 281 3.46 -1.01 10.88
CA THR A 281 2.68 -1.94 11.72
C THR A 281 2.02 -1.22 12.88
N GLY A 282 0.93 -1.77 13.39
CA GLY A 282 0.30 -1.36 14.65
C GLY A 282 -0.30 -2.55 15.38
N THR A 283 -0.28 -2.56 16.70
CA THR A 283 -0.97 -3.57 17.53
C THR A 283 -1.34 -2.99 18.88
N THR A 284 -2.61 -3.09 19.24
CA THR A 284 -3.11 -2.96 20.59
C THR A 284 -4.18 -4.02 20.82
N THR A 285 -4.61 -4.24 22.04
CA THR A 285 -5.72 -5.19 22.31
C THR A 285 -6.99 -4.76 21.60
N GLU A 286 -7.25 -3.45 21.53
CA GLU A 286 -8.44 -2.87 20.90
C GLU A 286 -8.35 -2.89 19.37
N ALA A 287 -7.20 -2.50 18.81
CA ALA A 287 -7.02 -2.40 17.37
C ALA A 287 -6.84 -3.75 16.67
N GLY A 288 -6.47 -4.82 17.40
CA GLY A 288 -5.96 -6.04 16.78
C GLY A 288 -4.63 -5.78 16.08
N GLN A 289 -4.37 -6.51 15.02
CA GLN A 289 -3.16 -6.37 14.21
C GLN A 289 -3.43 -5.49 12.97
N CYS A 290 -2.67 -4.41 12.83
CA CYS A 290 -2.78 -3.46 11.72
C CYS A 290 -1.48 -3.43 10.91
N LEU A 291 -1.60 -3.25 9.59
CA LEU A 291 -0.47 -3.04 8.69
C LEU A 291 -0.85 -2.11 7.55
N VAL A 292 -0.02 -1.12 7.33
CA VAL A 292 -0.06 -0.31 6.11
C VAL A 292 1.16 -0.67 5.29
N THR A 293 0.95 -1.07 4.04
CA THR A 293 1.98 -1.60 3.14
C THR A 293 1.98 -0.89 1.81
N TYR A 294 3.16 -0.51 1.33
CA TYR A 294 3.40 0.09 0.02
C TYR A 294 4.30 -0.83 -0.81
N ILE A 295 3.82 -1.24 -1.98
CA ILE A 295 4.52 -2.11 -2.90
C ILE A 295 4.80 -1.36 -4.19
N THR A 296 6.07 -1.36 -4.62
CA THR A 296 6.47 -0.88 -5.96
C THR A 296 6.60 -2.05 -6.91
N SER A 297 6.05 -1.92 -8.12
CA SER A 297 6.20 -2.94 -9.17
C SER A 297 6.12 -2.34 -10.56
N GLU A 298 6.63 -3.08 -11.57
CA GLU A 298 6.56 -2.69 -12.99
C GLU A 298 5.11 -2.59 -13.50
N ASP A 299 4.20 -3.35 -12.92
CA ASP A 299 2.78 -3.37 -13.30
C ASP A 299 1.95 -2.26 -12.65
N GLY A 300 2.50 -1.59 -11.62
CA GLY A 300 1.88 -0.51 -10.85
C GLY A 300 2.16 -0.61 -9.36
N ASP A 301 2.06 0.52 -8.69
CA ASP A 301 2.32 0.64 -7.26
C ASP A 301 1.05 0.42 -6.45
N LEU A 302 1.13 -0.42 -5.42
CA LEU A 302 0.01 -0.75 -4.54
C LEU A 302 0.19 -0.15 -3.15
N LEU A 303 -0.87 0.43 -2.63
CA LEU A 303 -1.01 0.80 -1.24
C LEU A 303 -2.12 -0.04 -0.60
N LEU A 304 -1.80 -0.80 0.42
CA LEU A 304 -2.76 -1.57 1.21
C LEU A 304 -2.79 -1.08 2.65
N VAL A 305 -3.97 -0.75 3.13
CA VAL A 305 -4.28 -0.54 4.55
C VAL A 305 -5.08 -1.74 5.04
N LEU A 306 -4.62 -2.39 6.11
CA LEU A 306 -5.31 -3.48 6.80
C LEU A 306 -5.40 -3.14 8.30
N LEU A 307 -6.63 -3.09 8.83
CA LEU A 307 -6.95 -2.80 10.23
C LEU A 307 -7.76 -3.96 10.83
N GLY A 308 -7.50 -4.29 12.09
CA GLY A 308 -8.29 -5.26 12.84
C GLY A 308 -8.05 -6.72 12.45
N SER A 309 -6.95 -7.04 11.80
CA SER A 309 -6.59 -8.42 11.47
C SER A 309 -6.20 -9.22 12.72
N LYS A 310 -6.32 -10.55 12.65
CA LYS A 310 -5.77 -11.50 13.61
C LYS A 310 -4.44 -12.10 13.14
N GLN A 311 -4.14 -12.00 11.84
CA GLN A 311 -2.98 -12.59 11.17
C GLN A 311 -2.44 -11.65 10.09
N ARG A 312 -2.05 -10.42 10.50
CA ARG A 312 -1.71 -9.32 9.56
C ARG A 312 -0.83 -9.73 8.38
N TYR A 313 0.17 -10.58 8.59
CA TYR A 313 1.10 -10.94 7.52
C TYR A 313 0.49 -11.90 6.51
N THR A 314 -0.23 -12.92 6.98
CA THR A 314 -0.96 -13.85 6.10
C THR A 314 -2.02 -13.09 5.29
N ASP A 315 -2.87 -12.32 5.99
CA ASP A 315 -3.94 -11.56 5.36
C ASP A 315 -3.39 -10.53 4.35
N THR A 316 -2.27 -9.87 4.70
CA THR A 316 -1.62 -8.90 3.81
C THR A 316 -1.08 -9.56 2.55
N VAL A 317 -0.38 -10.69 2.66
CA VAL A 317 0.18 -11.41 1.50
C VAL A 317 -0.94 -11.85 0.56
N GLU A 318 -2.01 -12.45 1.09
CA GLU A 318 -3.16 -12.90 0.30
C GLU A 318 -3.86 -11.73 -0.42
N LEU A 319 -4.04 -10.59 0.26
CA LEU A 319 -4.60 -9.39 -0.35
C LEU A 319 -3.68 -8.80 -1.43
N LEU A 320 -2.37 -8.73 -1.15
CA LEU A 320 -1.39 -8.23 -2.12
C LEU A 320 -1.35 -9.10 -3.37
N ASP A 321 -1.34 -10.43 -3.23
CA ASP A 321 -1.34 -11.36 -4.36
C ASP A 321 -2.60 -11.19 -5.23
N GLN A 322 -3.77 -10.99 -4.62
CA GLN A 322 -5.00 -10.67 -5.34
C GLN A 322 -4.91 -9.33 -6.09
N GLY A 323 -4.39 -8.29 -5.44
CA GLY A 323 -4.19 -6.98 -6.05
C GLY A 323 -3.21 -7.04 -7.21
N MET A 324 -2.07 -7.69 -7.04
CA MET A 324 -1.08 -7.91 -8.09
C MET A 324 -1.64 -8.68 -9.27
N ALA A 325 -2.44 -9.72 -9.03
CA ALA A 325 -3.12 -10.46 -10.10
C ALA A 325 -4.06 -9.55 -10.91
N LYS A 326 -4.82 -8.67 -10.24
CA LYS A 326 -5.72 -7.72 -10.90
C LYS A 326 -4.96 -6.72 -11.80
N ILE A 327 -3.88 -6.10 -11.29
CA ILE A 327 -3.13 -5.12 -12.10
C ILE A 327 -2.40 -5.80 -13.26
N ARG A 328 -1.79 -6.99 -13.07
CA ARG A 328 -1.15 -7.76 -14.15
C ARG A 328 -2.13 -8.14 -15.25
N THR A 329 -3.32 -8.61 -14.90
CA THR A 329 -4.37 -8.93 -15.87
C THR A 329 -4.74 -7.71 -16.70
N ARG A 330 -4.88 -6.54 -16.07
CA ARG A 330 -5.22 -5.28 -16.76
C ARG A 330 -4.09 -4.79 -17.65
N SER A 331 -2.84 -4.83 -17.18
CA SER A 331 -1.67 -4.50 -17.98
C SER A 331 -1.59 -5.38 -19.21
N ALA A 332 -1.78 -6.69 -19.07
CA ALA A 332 -1.80 -7.63 -20.19
C ALA A 332 -2.91 -7.31 -21.19
N LEU A 333 -4.14 -7.08 -20.73
CA LEU A 333 -5.27 -6.71 -21.59
C LEU A 333 -5.03 -5.39 -22.31
N LYS A 334 -4.50 -4.38 -21.63
CA LYS A 334 -4.16 -3.09 -22.24
C LYS A 334 -3.12 -3.27 -23.35
N ASN A 335 -2.09 -4.06 -23.13
CA ASN A 335 -1.05 -4.33 -24.12
C ASN A 335 -1.61 -5.09 -25.34
N ILE A 336 -2.47 -6.07 -25.12
CA ILE A 336 -3.17 -6.79 -26.18
C ILE A 336 -4.02 -5.84 -27.03
N LEU A 337 -4.82 -4.98 -26.39
CA LEU A 337 -5.73 -4.06 -27.09
C LEU A 337 -4.99 -2.92 -27.80
N SER A 338 -3.84 -2.47 -27.27
CA SER A 338 -3.04 -1.40 -27.87
C SER A 338 -2.13 -1.87 -28.99
N SER A 339 -1.93 -3.18 -29.17
CA SER A 339 -1.08 -3.77 -30.21
C SER A 339 -1.81 -4.91 -30.93
N PRO A 340 -2.94 -4.64 -31.59
CA PRO A 340 -3.71 -5.68 -32.31
C PRO A 340 -2.86 -6.44 -33.34
N ASP A 341 -1.86 -5.79 -33.93
CA ASP A 341 -0.94 -6.40 -34.88
C ASP A 341 0.06 -7.39 -34.31
N ALA A 342 0.25 -7.40 -32.96
CA ALA A 342 1.12 -8.36 -32.31
C ALA A 342 0.61 -9.81 -32.47
N PHE A 343 -0.68 -10.02 -32.70
CA PHE A 343 -1.26 -11.33 -33.00
C PHE A 343 -1.08 -11.77 -34.44
N TYR A 344 -0.89 -10.84 -35.41
CA TYR A 344 -0.74 -11.14 -36.81
C TYR A 344 0.72 -11.34 -37.24
N ASN A 345 1.69 -10.98 -36.41
CA ASN A 345 3.12 -11.09 -36.67
C ASN A 345 3.78 -12.36 -36.11
N ILE A 346 3.03 -13.46 -35.93
CA ILE A 346 3.63 -14.76 -35.64
C ILE A 346 4.21 -15.28 -36.96
N PRO A 347 5.54 -15.41 -37.14
CA PRO A 347 6.12 -15.89 -38.40
C PRO A 347 5.58 -17.29 -38.67
N GLY A 348 4.81 -17.43 -39.78
CA GLY A 348 4.24 -18.69 -40.20
C GLY A 348 2.71 -18.75 -40.26
N PHE A 349 1.97 -17.73 -39.81
CA PHE A 349 0.53 -17.63 -39.99
C PHE A 349 0.17 -16.69 -41.15
N PHE A 350 0.47 -17.11 -42.36
CA PHE A 350 -0.22 -16.59 -43.54
C PHE A 350 -1.28 -17.60 -43.96
N VAL A 351 -2.55 -17.24 -43.79
CA VAL A 351 -3.66 -17.84 -44.52
C VAL A 351 -3.67 -17.15 -45.88
N PRO A 352 -3.64 -17.89 -47.00
CA PRO A 352 -3.63 -17.34 -48.36
C PRO A 352 -4.93 -16.62 -48.69
#